data_14104ca5fc92ccedfee7ab362de4c6d7
#
_entry.id   14104ca5fc92ccedfee7ab362de4c6d7
#
_cell.length_a   1.000
_cell.length_b   1.000
_cell.length_c   1.000
_cell.angle_alpha   90.00
_cell.angle_beta   90.00
_cell.angle_gamma   90.00
#
_symmetry.space_group_name_H-M   'P 1'
#
loop_
_entity.id
_entity.type
_entity.pdbx_description
1 polymer ?
#
loop_
_entity_poly.entity_id
_entity_poly.type
_entity_poly.pdbx_seq_one_letter_code
_entity_poly.pdbx_strand_id
1 'polypeptide(L)'
;MGDLEKGITKTGESYDGKRWNILGQQYHHKATCESTFAFETNSAPGQFVPVHIHPTQDEFILVQEGVLDLKLDGVWLQAKAGDLVRMPRGIPHGYFNKSNKPARALFWVSPARQLEKLFENLDNVPDPAEVVRISALHEVDFLPPEANE
;
A
#
# COMPACT_ATOMS: atom_id res chain seq x y z
N MET A 1 14.58 -8.48 -11.37
CA MET A 1 13.47 -7.65 -11.84
C MET A 1 13.78 -7.19 -13.26
N GLY A 2 12.87 -7.39 -14.18
CA GLY A 2 13.09 -7.10 -15.59
C GLY A 2 12.48 -5.77 -16.04
N ASP A 3 12.36 -5.66 -17.33
CA ASP A 3 11.70 -4.51 -17.96
C ASP A 3 10.18 -4.59 -17.74
N LEU A 4 9.53 -3.45 -17.89
CA LEU A 4 8.07 -3.41 -17.83
C LEU A 4 7.47 -4.15 -19.02
N GLU A 5 6.57 -5.07 -18.74
CA GLU A 5 5.81 -5.76 -19.78
C GLU A 5 4.66 -4.87 -20.27
N LYS A 6 4.45 -4.85 -21.58
CA LYS A 6 3.34 -4.12 -22.17
C LYS A 6 2.02 -4.86 -21.95
N GLY A 7 0.94 -4.11 -21.79
CA GLY A 7 -0.38 -4.72 -21.65
C GLY A 7 -1.35 -3.84 -20.88
N ILE A 8 -2.53 -4.39 -20.66
CA ILE A 8 -3.59 -3.76 -19.89
C ILE A 8 -3.95 -4.69 -18.75
N THR A 9 -3.92 -4.17 -17.51
CA THR A 9 -4.42 -4.89 -16.35
C THR A 9 -5.74 -4.27 -15.94
N LYS A 10 -6.81 -5.07 -15.99
CA LYS A 10 -8.15 -4.58 -15.70
C LYS A 10 -8.38 -4.38 -14.20
N THR A 11 -9.33 -3.52 -13.87
CA THR A 11 -9.76 -3.29 -12.48
C THR A 11 -10.08 -4.60 -11.79
N GLY A 12 -9.58 -4.76 -10.57
CA GLY A 12 -9.84 -5.94 -9.74
C GLY A 12 -9.07 -7.19 -10.14
N GLU A 13 -8.19 -7.09 -11.14
CA GLU A 13 -7.38 -8.21 -11.61
C GLU A 13 -5.90 -7.93 -11.38
N SER A 14 -5.10 -8.99 -11.38
CA SER A 14 -3.64 -8.92 -11.37
C SER A 14 -3.12 -9.19 -12.79
N TYR A 15 -2.01 -8.54 -13.16
CA TYR A 15 -1.47 -8.75 -14.51
C TYR A 15 -0.82 -10.14 -14.67
N ASP A 16 -0.40 -10.76 -13.58
CA ASP A 16 0.27 -12.06 -13.57
C ASP A 16 -0.44 -13.10 -12.69
N GLY A 17 -1.64 -12.80 -12.21
CA GLY A 17 -2.40 -13.67 -11.32
C GLY A 17 -1.99 -13.62 -9.85
N LYS A 18 -0.94 -12.89 -9.50
CA LYS A 18 -0.50 -12.78 -8.09
C LYS A 18 -1.41 -11.87 -7.29
N ARG A 19 -1.80 -12.37 -6.13
CA ARG A 19 -2.56 -11.61 -5.12
C ARG A 19 -1.96 -11.90 -3.76
N TRP A 20 -1.96 -10.90 -2.89
CA TRP A 20 -1.46 -11.07 -1.53
C TRP A 20 -2.55 -10.70 -0.54
N ASN A 21 -2.68 -11.51 0.50
CA ASN A 21 -3.57 -11.24 1.61
C ASN A 21 -2.70 -10.77 2.79
N ILE A 22 -2.78 -9.47 3.09
CA ILE A 22 -1.99 -8.88 4.16
C ILE A 22 -2.94 -8.36 5.22
N LEU A 23 -3.02 -9.06 6.34
CA LEU A 23 -3.90 -8.75 7.47
C LEU A 23 -5.35 -8.48 7.04
N GLY A 24 -5.86 -9.31 6.14
CA GLY A 24 -7.25 -9.27 5.69
C GLY A 24 -7.52 -8.39 4.48
N GLN A 25 -6.57 -7.56 4.05
CA GLN A 25 -6.69 -6.80 2.82
C GLN A 25 -6.11 -7.57 1.65
N GLN A 26 -6.80 -7.53 0.51
CA GLN A 26 -6.31 -8.13 -0.72
C GLN A 26 -5.60 -7.08 -1.58
N TYR A 27 -4.41 -7.46 -2.02
CA TYR A 27 -3.54 -6.65 -2.87
C TYR A 27 -3.40 -7.35 -4.21
N HIS A 28 -3.73 -6.66 -5.30
CA HIS A 28 -3.62 -7.19 -6.65
C HIS A 28 -2.38 -6.60 -7.34
N HIS A 29 -1.54 -7.46 -7.90
CA HIS A 29 -0.33 -7.04 -8.57
C HIS A 29 -0.65 -6.41 -9.92
N LYS A 30 -0.37 -5.14 -10.10
CA LYS A 30 -0.74 -4.40 -11.32
C LYS A 30 0.39 -4.22 -12.31
N ALA A 31 1.60 -4.00 -11.83
CA ALA A 31 2.78 -3.83 -12.70
C ALA A 31 4.05 -3.90 -11.86
N THR A 32 5.14 -4.35 -12.46
CA THR A 32 6.46 -4.34 -11.83
C THR A 32 7.55 -4.14 -12.86
N CYS A 33 8.53 -3.33 -12.50
CA CYS A 33 9.81 -3.18 -13.16
C CYS A 33 10.78 -2.56 -12.16
N GLU A 34 12.03 -2.34 -12.56
CA GLU A 34 13.02 -1.79 -11.63
C GLU A 34 12.61 -0.42 -11.08
N SER A 35 12.02 0.43 -11.89
CA SER A 35 11.65 1.79 -11.48
C SER A 35 10.35 1.88 -10.71
N THR A 36 9.46 0.89 -10.80
CA THR A 36 8.10 1.02 -10.26
C THR A 36 7.51 -0.33 -9.94
N PHE A 37 6.83 -0.39 -8.79
CA PHE A 37 5.97 -1.50 -8.42
C PHE A 37 4.58 -0.94 -8.11
N ALA A 38 3.54 -1.46 -8.77
CA ALA A 38 2.17 -1.00 -8.63
C ALA A 38 1.25 -2.12 -8.15
N PHE A 39 0.34 -1.79 -7.25
CA PHE A 39 -0.64 -2.72 -6.73
C PHE A 39 -1.97 -2.00 -6.44
N GLU A 40 -3.05 -2.76 -6.49
CA GLU A 40 -4.39 -2.24 -6.20
C GLU A 40 -4.89 -2.88 -4.91
N THR A 41 -5.48 -2.07 -4.04
CA THR A 41 -6.09 -2.57 -2.81
C THR A 41 -7.59 -2.36 -2.83
N ASN A 42 -8.29 -3.25 -2.14
CA ASN A 42 -9.71 -3.09 -1.85
C ASN A 42 -9.86 -3.20 -0.33
N SER A 43 -10.19 -2.08 0.30
CA SER A 43 -10.28 -1.97 1.75
C SER A 43 -11.73 -1.95 2.19
N ALA A 44 -12.13 -2.93 3.00
CA ALA A 44 -13.46 -2.92 3.63
C ALA A 44 -13.50 -1.84 4.73
N PRO A 45 -14.72 -1.45 5.16
CA PRO A 45 -14.86 -0.54 6.29
C PRO A 45 -14.07 -1.02 7.51
N GLY A 46 -13.30 -0.14 8.13
CA GLY A 46 -12.48 -0.43 9.30
C GLY A 46 -11.10 -0.95 9.01
N GLN A 47 -10.79 -1.35 7.78
CA GLN A 47 -9.44 -1.78 7.42
C GLN A 47 -8.49 -0.60 7.28
N PHE A 48 -7.23 -0.83 7.62
CA PHE A 48 -6.22 0.23 7.60
C PHE A 48 -4.82 -0.37 7.52
N VAL A 49 -3.88 0.47 7.12
CA VAL A 49 -2.45 0.20 7.28
C VAL A 49 -1.90 1.27 8.23
N PRO A 50 -1.32 0.85 9.36
CA PRO A 50 -0.79 1.79 10.36
C PRO A 50 0.30 2.68 9.79
N VAL A 51 0.57 3.78 10.48
CA VAL A 51 1.60 4.73 10.08
C VAL A 51 2.96 4.04 10.01
N HIS A 52 3.64 4.23 8.88
CA HIS A 52 4.95 3.65 8.60
C HIS A 52 5.75 4.59 7.69
N ILE A 53 7.01 4.25 7.50
CA ILE A 53 7.94 5.03 6.68
C ILE A 53 8.53 4.11 5.60
N HIS A 54 8.58 4.61 4.36
CA HIS A 54 9.39 4.04 3.29
C HIS A 54 10.66 4.90 3.15
N PRO A 55 11.79 4.47 3.71
CA PRO A 55 12.99 5.32 3.69
C PRO A 55 13.62 5.48 2.30
N THR A 56 13.30 4.58 1.36
CA THR A 56 13.98 4.53 0.06
C THR A 56 13.04 4.63 -1.14
N GLN A 57 11.74 4.86 -0.90
CA GLN A 57 10.73 4.90 -1.98
C GLN A 57 9.80 6.09 -1.80
N ASP A 58 9.48 6.75 -2.91
CA ASP A 58 8.31 7.61 -2.95
C ASP A 58 7.08 6.74 -3.23
N GLU A 59 5.95 7.06 -2.61
CA GLU A 59 4.72 6.31 -2.80
C GLU A 59 3.58 7.24 -3.22
N PHE A 60 2.69 6.70 -4.04
CA PHE A 60 1.52 7.42 -4.56
C PHE A 60 0.28 6.56 -4.38
N ILE A 61 -0.84 7.21 -4.09
CA ILE A 61 -2.15 6.56 -4.07
C ILE A 61 -3.10 7.35 -4.96
N LEU A 62 -3.70 6.66 -5.94
CA LEU A 62 -4.83 7.20 -6.68
C LEU A 62 -6.09 6.51 -6.15
N VAL A 63 -6.94 7.26 -5.45
CA VAL A 63 -8.21 6.73 -4.96
C VAL A 63 -9.14 6.56 -6.15
N GLN A 64 -9.66 5.35 -6.33
CA GLN A 64 -10.54 5.02 -7.47
C GLN A 64 -12.01 4.96 -7.06
N GLU A 65 -12.27 4.52 -5.82
CA GLU A 65 -13.62 4.37 -5.30
C GLU A 65 -13.61 4.55 -3.79
N GLY A 66 -14.62 5.20 -3.24
CA GLY A 66 -14.74 5.42 -1.81
C GLY A 66 -13.89 6.56 -1.30
N VAL A 67 -13.63 6.54 0.00
CA VAL A 67 -12.92 7.59 0.71
C VAL A 67 -11.88 6.95 1.64
N LEU A 68 -10.67 7.47 1.64
CA LEU A 68 -9.62 7.08 2.57
C LEU A 68 -9.22 8.28 3.44
N ASP A 69 -9.06 8.02 4.72
CA ASP A 69 -8.41 8.98 5.62
C ASP A 69 -6.92 8.65 5.65
N LEU A 70 -6.10 9.65 5.47
CA LEU A 70 -4.65 9.54 5.48
C LEU A 70 -4.10 10.28 6.68
N LYS A 71 -3.17 9.63 7.38
CA LYS A 71 -2.30 10.37 8.28
C LYS A 71 -0.97 10.58 7.57
N LEU A 72 -0.68 11.82 7.22
CA LEU A 72 0.46 12.19 6.39
C LEU A 72 1.32 13.19 7.14
N ASP A 73 2.51 12.78 7.53
CA ASP A 73 3.44 13.59 8.31
C ASP A 73 2.77 14.22 9.55
N GLY A 74 2.00 13.40 10.27
CA GLY A 74 1.30 13.80 11.50
C GLY A 74 -0.01 14.56 11.29
N VAL A 75 -0.43 14.79 10.05
CA VAL A 75 -1.66 15.53 9.74
C VAL A 75 -2.70 14.59 9.14
N TRP A 76 -3.93 14.66 9.63
CA TRP A 76 -5.05 13.92 9.07
C TRP A 76 -5.61 14.65 7.85
N LEU A 77 -5.69 13.93 6.74
CA LEU A 77 -6.25 14.40 5.48
C LEU A 77 -7.22 13.35 4.95
N GLN A 78 -8.10 13.77 4.04
CA GLN A 78 -9.06 12.86 3.43
C GLN A 78 -8.92 12.91 1.91
N ALA A 79 -8.88 11.73 1.28
CA ALA A 79 -8.83 11.58 -0.16
C ALA A 79 -10.05 10.79 -0.64
N LYS A 80 -10.65 11.27 -1.71
CA LYS A 80 -11.82 10.65 -2.35
C LYS A 80 -11.50 10.27 -3.79
N ALA A 81 -12.43 9.56 -4.43
CA ALA A 81 -12.26 9.08 -5.80
C ALA A 81 -11.75 10.19 -6.73
N GLY A 82 -10.66 9.92 -7.45
CA GLY A 82 -9.99 10.86 -8.33
C GLY A 82 -8.83 11.62 -7.71
N ASP A 83 -8.70 11.61 -6.38
CA ASP A 83 -7.61 12.32 -5.70
C ASP A 83 -6.31 11.52 -5.75
N LEU A 84 -5.20 12.22 -5.93
CA LEU A 84 -3.86 11.66 -5.89
C LEU A 84 -3.18 12.07 -4.59
N VAL A 85 -2.75 11.06 -3.82
CA VAL A 85 -1.97 11.27 -2.60
C VAL A 85 -0.49 11.08 -2.93
N ARG A 86 0.35 12.02 -2.51
CA ARG A 86 1.80 11.93 -2.69
C ARG A 86 2.44 11.76 -1.33
N MET A 87 3.22 10.68 -1.19
CA MET A 87 3.89 10.33 0.07
C MET A 87 5.39 10.21 -0.20
N PRO A 88 6.14 11.32 -0.04
CA PRO A 88 7.58 11.30 -0.27
C PRO A 88 8.29 10.31 0.65
N ARG A 89 9.42 9.79 0.18
CA ARG A 89 10.25 8.91 1.00
C ARG A 89 10.62 9.58 2.32
N GLY A 90 10.66 8.79 3.38
CA GLY A 90 11.02 9.28 4.71
C GLY A 90 9.90 9.96 5.47
N ILE A 91 8.75 10.22 4.83
CA ILE A 91 7.60 10.85 5.48
C ILE A 91 6.69 9.77 6.08
N PRO A 92 6.36 9.87 7.39
CA PRO A 92 5.43 8.93 8.00
C PRO A 92 4.04 9.02 7.38
N HIS A 93 3.45 7.88 7.03
CA HIS A 93 2.09 7.86 6.50
C HIS A 93 1.37 6.55 6.83
N GLY A 94 0.05 6.64 6.91
CA GLY A 94 -0.85 5.51 7.03
C GLY A 94 -2.16 5.81 6.33
N TYR A 95 -2.92 4.77 5.96
CA TYR A 95 -4.23 4.98 5.36
C TYR A 95 -5.28 4.13 6.06
N PHE A 96 -6.49 4.67 6.14
CA PHE A 96 -7.57 4.13 6.96
C PHE A 96 -8.89 4.26 6.22
N ASN A 97 -9.63 3.17 6.11
CA ASN A 97 -11.02 3.26 5.64
C ASN A 97 -11.94 3.43 6.86
N LYS A 98 -12.19 4.67 7.24
CA LYS A 98 -13.08 5.01 8.36
C LYS A 98 -14.54 5.17 7.92
N SER A 99 -14.83 4.98 6.63
CA SER A 99 -16.18 5.08 6.09
C SER A 99 -16.95 3.78 6.30
N ASN A 100 -18.22 3.79 5.90
CA ASN A 100 -19.07 2.60 5.93
C ASN A 100 -19.19 1.90 4.57
N LYS A 101 -18.29 2.22 3.63
CA LYS A 101 -18.27 1.65 2.28
C LYS A 101 -16.87 1.14 1.94
N PRO A 102 -16.77 0.19 0.99
CA PRO A 102 -15.45 -0.21 0.49
C PRO A 102 -14.73 0.96 -0.17
N ALA A 103 -13.40 0.92 -0.11
CA ALA A 103 -12.54 1.87 -0.81
C ALA A 103 -11.56 1.10 -1.67
N ARG A 104 -11.39 1.52 -2.92
CA ARG A 104 -10.45 0.91 -3.85
C ARG A 104 -9.46 1.96 -4.31
N ALA A 105 -8.18 1.58 -4.31
CA ALA A 105 -7.12 2.51 -4.64
C ALA A 105 -5.97 1.81 -5.36
N LEU A 106 -5.34 2.54 -6.27
CA LEU A 106 -4.13 2.13 -6.96
C LEU A 106 -2.94 2.78 -6.26
N PHE A 107 -1.97 1.96 -5.89
CA PHE A 107 -0.74 2.37 -5.23
C PHE A 107 0.43 2.10 -6.16
N TRP A 108 1.45 2.94 -6.13
CA TRP A 108 2.74 2.60 -6.72
C TRP A 108 3.87 3.27 -5.96
N VAL A 109 5.03 2.61 -5.99
CA VAL A 109 6.26 3.09 -5.38
C VAL A 109 7.34 3.25 -6.44
N SER A 110 8.23 4.20 -6.22
CA SER A 110 9.37 4.46 -7.10
C SER A 110 10.61 4.79 -6.25
N PRO A 111 11.70 4.05 -6.42
CA PRO A 111 11.88 2.81 -7.19
C PRO A 111 11.17 1.62 -6.56
N ALA A 112 11.08 0.51 -7.26
CA ALA A 112 10.39 -0.68 -6.80
C ALA A 112 11.04 -1.35 -5.59
N ARG A 113 12.35 -1.43 -5.56
CA ARG A 113 13.16 -2.03 -4.48
C ARG A 113 12.59 -3.36 -4.00
N GLN A 114 12.32 -3.51 -2.70
CA GLN A 114 11.94 -4.80 -2.10
C GLN A 114 10.46 -4.92 -1.75
N LEU A 115 9.62 -3.98 -2.18
CA LEU A 115 8.22 -4.00 -1.72
C LEU A 115 7.45 -5.22 -2.25
N GLU A 116 7.68 -5.63 -3.48
CA GLU A 116 7.05 -6.85 -4.01
C GLU A 116 7.48 -8.07 -3.19
N LYS A 117 8.78 -8.21 -2.91
CA LYS A 117 9.29 -9.31 -2.09
C LYS A 117 8.72 -9.26 -0.68
N LEU A 118 8.56 -8.07 -0.12
CA LEU A 118 7.92 -7.91 1.17
C LEU A 118 6.50 -8.48 1.14
N PHE A 119 5.71 -8.13 0.14
CA PHE A 119 4.33 -8.62 0.05
C PHE A 119 4.27 -10.13 -0.10
N GLU A 120 5.19 -10.72 -0.85
CA GLU A 120 5.29 -12.18 -0.95
C GLU A 120 5.57 -12.82 0.43
N ASN A 121 6.39 -12.18 1.25
CA ASN A 121 6.72 -12.67 2.58
C ASN A 121 5.63 -12.36 3.63
N LEU A 122 4.78 -11.38 3.37
CA LEU A 122 3.67 -11.04 4.27
C LEU A 122 2.37 -11.79 3.94
N ASP A 123 2.30 -12.42 2.78
CA ASP A 123 1.09 -13.08 2.32
C ASP A 123 0.64 -14.15 3.33
N ASN A 124 -0.59 -14.00 3.82
CA ASN A 124 -1.21 -14.88 4.80
C ASN A 124 -0.49 -14.99 6.15
N VAL A 125 0.34 -14.02 6.50
CA VAL A 125 0.93 -13.93 7.84
C VAL A 125 -0.10 -13.34 8.81
N PRO A 126 -0.56 -14.08 9.83
CA PRO A 126 -1.67 -13.64 10.67
C PRO A 126 -1.27 -12.71 11.82
N ASP A 127 0.00 -12.75 12.25
CA ASP A 127 0.46 -12.03 13.43
C ASP A 127 0.95 -10.62 13.06
N PRO A 128 0.30 -9.55 13.58
CA PRO A 128 0.75 -8.19 13.32
C PRO A 128 2.20 -7.91 13.74
N ALA A 129 2.67 -8.52 14.83
CA ALA A 129 4.07 -8.35 15.27
C ALA A 129 5.05 -8.92 14.23
N GLU A 130 4.72 -10.05 13.61
CA GLU A 130 5.53 -10.62 12.53
C GLU A 130 5.49 -9.72 11.29
N VAL A 131 4.35 -9.14 10.97
CA VAL A 131 4.25 -8.19 9.86
C VAL A 131 5.22 -7.03 10.06
N VAL A 132 5.26 -6.45 11.26
CA VAL A 132 6.18 -5.36 11.59
C VAL A 132 7.63 -5.80 11.44
N ARG A 133 7.97 -6.98 11.99
CA ARG A 133 9.34 -7.51 11.95
C ARG A 133 9.82 -7.76 10.53
N ILE A 134 9.00 -8.42 9.71
CA ILE A 134 9.34 -8.73 8.32
C ILE A 134 9.44 -7.45 7.50
N SER A 135 8.54 -6.50 7.74
CA SER A 135 8.54 -5.22 7.02
C SER A 135 9.84 -4.45 7.25
N ALA A 136 10.34 -4.41 8.48
CA ALA A 136 11.59 -3.74 8.79
C ALA A 136 12.79 -4.33 8.04
N LEU A 137 12.76 -5.62 7.74
CA LEU A 137 13.79 -6.28 6.94
C LEU A 137 13.73 -5.93 5.45
N HIS A 138 12.66 -5.28 5.01
CA HIS A 138 12.38 -4.94 3.61
C HIS A 138 12.15 -3.44 3.41
N GLU A 139 12.76 -2.62 4.24
CA GLU A 139 12.74 -1.15 4.09
C GLU A 139 11.34 -0.53 4.28
N VAL A 140 10.54 -1.09 5.17
CA VAL A 140 9.27 -0.50 5.62
C VAL A 140 9.26 -0.54 7.15
N ASP A 141 9.26 0.65 7.76
CA ASP A 141 9.37 0.79 9.21
C ASP A 141 8.05 1.30 9.79
N PHE A 142 7.35 0.45 10.54
CA PHE A 142 6.15 0.85 11.26
C PHE A 142 6.51 1.66 12.50
N LEU A 143 5.76 2.71 12.74
CA LEU A 143 5.91 3.55 13.93
C LEU A 143 5.14 2.97 15.12
N PRO A 144 5.41 3.44 16.35
CA PRO A 144 4.62 3.01 17.51
C PRO A 144 3.13 3.33 17.33
N PRO A 145 2.24 2.58 18.02
CA PRO A 145 0.78 2.76 17.86
C PRO A 145 0.27 4.19 18.06
N GLU A 146 0.94 4.98 18.91
CA GLU A 146 0.59 6.37 19.17
C GLU A 146 0.61 7.25 17.90
N ALA A 147 1.41 6.87 16.92
CA ALA A 147 1.48 7.60 15.65
C ALA A 147 0.16 7.56 14.86
N ASN A 148 -0.74 6.62 15.19
CA ASN A 148 -2.02 6.45 14.53
C ASN A 148 -3.15 7.30 15.15
N GLU A 149 -2.88 8.01 16.22
CA GLU A 149 -3.87 8.83 16.93
C GLU A 149 -4.09 10.21 16.31
#